data_a9d9d63dbd612cebbc228a30b5a6e891
#
_entry.id   a9d9d63dbd612cebbc228a30b5a6e891
#
_cell.length_a   1.000
_cell.length_b   1.000
_cell.length_c   1.000
_cell.angle_alpha   90.00
_cell.angle_beta   90.00
_cell.angle_gamma   90.00
#
_symmetry.space_group_name_H-M   'P 1'
#
loop_
_entity.id
_entity.type
_entity.pdbx_description
1 polymer ?
#
loop_
_entity_poly.entity_id
_entity_poly.type
_entity_poly.pdbx_seq_one_letter_code
_entity_poly.pdbx_strand_id
1 'polypeptide(L)'
;DLVNYPLVKGESRPVRLFNRDSNEAFYVLQTGLAGPAGDSSAHPTHLATFAADAPRYDLANGSDELRVPLTWTDAASGVTVTKTFIFRRGQYRIDLEYTVKNAGAAPWSAAPYMQILRDDVVLERSMFNVETYAFKGPAYFDGTKYQKLKVEDAAKEPLARDVQGGWIAGMQHHFVSAVVPSGDAPYRYTMKVDGRQYLLTTAGPMRSVAPGATETLKETLFVGPKLQAQLEKAGPELDRVADYGKLTLLAKPLFWLLEQAHKLTGNWGWSIILITALLKLIFYPLSEASGKSMAKMRVLGPRIKNLQDTYKDDREKLGKAMMELYQREKINPLAGCLPIVIQMPVFFAFYWVLLESVEMRQAPFLAWIQDLSSKDPFFVLPIIMAGAMFVQYKLNPTPADPVQAKVFMILPLVMSVTFAFFPSGLVLYYTVNTMLTIAQQWNINRRIEAGRTGRD
;
A
#
# COMPACT_ATOMS: atom_id res chain seq x y z
N ASP A 1 -14.73 -2.94 -15.82
CA ASP A 1 -13.47 -2.42 -16.36
C ASP A 1 -13.20 -1.01 -15.81
N LEU A 2 -11.96 -0.74 -15.44
CA LEU A 2 -11.49 0.57 -14.97
C LEU A 2 -10.85 1.33 -16.14
N VAL A 3 -11.68 2.07 -16.89
CA VAL A 3 -11.28 2.68 -18.19
C VAL A 3 -10.08 3.62 -18.05
N ASN A 4 -9.95 4.35 -16.95
CA ASN A 4 -8.84 5.26 -16.67
C ASN A 4 -7.56 4.56 -16.19
N TYR A 5 -7.59 3.23 -16.03
CA TYR A 5 -6.47 2.43 -15.57
C TYR A 5 -6.14 1.37 -16.63
N PRO A 6 -5.31 1.67 -17.62
CA PRO A 6 -4.90 0.68 -18.62
C PRO A 6 -4.08 -0.43 -17.94
N LEU A 7 -4.18 -1.66 -18.46
CA LEU A 7 -3.45 -2.81 -17.91
C LEU A 7 -1.95 -2.61 -18.08
N VAL A 8 -1.56 -2.18 -19.29
CA VAL A 8 -0.19 -1.79 -19.63
C VAL A 8 -0.20 -0.36 -20.13
N LYS A 9 0.80 0.43 -19.76
CA LYS A 9 0.91 1.82 -20.21
C LYS A 9 1.02 1.89 -21.73
N GLY A 10 0.20 2.76 -22.33
CA GLY A 10 0.13 2.93 -23.78
C GLY A 10 -0.80 1.96 -24.51
N GLU A 11 -1.36 0.96 -23.82
CA GLU A 11 -2.43 0.11 -24.36
C GLU A 11 -3.81 0.69 -24.03
N SER A 12 -4.80 0.37 -24.89
CA SER A 12 -6.20 0.75 -24.66
C SER A 12 -6.96 -0.23 -23.77
N ARG A 13 -6.36 -1.39 -23.42
CA ARG A 13 -6.99 -2.43 -22.62
C ARG A 13 -7.06 -2.02 -21.15
N PRO A 14 -8.27 -1.78 -20.58
CA PRO A 14 -8.43 -1.37 -19.20
C PRO A 14 -8.16 -2.53 -18.24
N VAL A 15 -7.86 -2.21 -16.98
CA VAL A 15 -7.86 -3.18 -15.89
C VAL A 15 -9.28 -3.70 -15.69
N ARG A 16 -9.45 -5.01 -15.80
CA ARG A 16 -10.66 -5.72 -15.45
C ARG A 16 -10.53 -6.25 -14.02
N LEU A 17 -11.38 -5.78 -13.12
CA LEU A 17 -11.37 -6.26 -11.72
C LEU A 17 -12.10 -7.58 -11.58
N PHE A 18 -13.30 -7.68 -12.15
CA PHE A 18 -14.12 -8.89 -12.07
C PHE A 18 -14.00 -9.72 -13.34
N ASN A 19 -13.82 -11.02 -13.15
CA ASN A 19 -13.68 -11.96 -14.23
C ASN A 19 -14.49 -13.24 -13.95
N ARG A 20 -15.26 -13.67 -14.94
CA ARG A 20 -16.04 -14.92 -14.90
C ARG A 20 -15.46 -16.02 -15.80
N ASP A 21 -14.44 -15.69 -16.58
CA ASP A 21 -13.86 -16.62 -17.54
C ASP A 21 -12.96 -17.64 -16.84
N SER A 22 -13.14 -18.91 -17.16
CA SER A 22 -12.40 -20.01 -16.54
C SER A 22 -10.90 -20.05 -16.88
N ASN A 23 -10.46 -19.28 -17.89
CA ASN A 23 -9.06 -19.22 -18.34
C ASN A 23 -8.21 -18.22 -17.55
N GLU A 24 -8.84 -17.38 -16.73
CA GLU A 24 -8.19 -16.43 -15.84
C GLU A 24 -8.70 -16.65 -14.42
N ALA A 25 -8.04 -16.05 -13.43
CA ALA A 25 -8.47 -16.15 -12.04
C ALA A 25 -9.91 -15.63 -11.87
N PHE A 26 -10.80 -16.51 -11.46
CA PHE A 26 -12.21 -16.19 -11.24
C PHE A 26 -12.36 -15.17 -10.12
N TYR A 27 -13.12 -14.12 -10.36
CA TYR A 27 -13.35 -13.07 -9.37
C TYR A 27 -14.69 -12.38 -9.62
N VAL A 28 -15.63 -12.50 -8.69
CA VAL A 28 -16.94 -11.84 -8.73
C VAL A 28 -17.34 -11.29 -7.37
N LEU A 29 -18.10 -10.20 -7.39
CA LEU A 29 -18.82 -9.66 -6.24
C LEU A 29 -20.31 -9.87 -6.49
N GLN A 30 -20.99 -10.51 -5.54
CA GLN A 30 -22.37 -10.91 -5.66
C GLN A 30 -23.17 -10.32 -4.50
N THR A 31 -24.40 -9.89 -4.78
CA THR A 31 -25.28 -9.29 -3.77
C THR A 31 -26.71 -9.76 -3.97
N GLY A 32 -27.44 -9.91 -2.89
CA GLY A 32 -28.83 -10.39 -2.95
C GLY A 32 -29.56 -10.27 -1.61
N LEU A 33 -30.80 -10.70 -1.62
CA LEU A 33 -31.61 -10.91 -0.44
C LEU A 33 -31.90 -12.41 -0.28
N ALA A 34 -31.62 -12.95 0.91
CA ALA A 34 -31.85 -14.37 1.23
C ALA A 34 -33.00 -14.50 2.21
N GLY A 35 -33.85 -15.48 2.00
CA GLY A 35 -34.95 -15.81 2.91
C GLY A 35 -34.48 -16.52 4.19
N PRO A 36 -35.39 -16.73 5.15
CA PRO A 36 -35.15 -17.55 6.32
C PRO A 36 -34.69 -18.96 5.96
N ALA A 37 -33.92 -19.58 6.82
CA ALA A 37 -33.48 -20.96 6.63
C ALA A 37 -34.72 -21.91 6.58
N GLY A 38 -34.76 -22.72 5.53
CA GLY A 38 -35.90 -23.65 5.31
C GLY A 38 -37.11 -23.03 4.59
N ASP A 39 -37.08 -21.73 4.29
CA ASP A 39 -38.10 -21.10 3.46
C ASP A 39 -37.90 -21.52 1.99
N SER A 40 -38.96 -22.09 1.40
CA SER A 40 -39.00 -22.49 -0.02
C SER A 40 -39.51 -21.38 -0.94
N SER A 41 -39.91 -20.23 -0.41
CA SER A 41 -40.36 -19.09 -1.21
C SER A 41 -39.23 -18.52 -2.05
N ALA A 42 -39.59 -17.91 -3.19
CA ALA A 42 -38.61 -17.29 -4.06
C ALA A 42 -38.05 -16.01 -3.43
N HIS A 43 -36.72 -15.87 -3.48
CA HIS A 43 -36.00 -14.67 -3.03
C HIS A 43 -35.07 -14.16 -4.11
N PRO A 44 -34.85 -12.82 -4.21
CA PRO A 44 -34.00 -12.21 -5.21
C PRO A 44 -32.51 -12.35 -4.81
N THR A 45 -32.03 -13.59 -4.86
CA THR A 45 -30.61 -13.91 -4.65
C THR A 45 -29.75 -13.41 -5.83
N HIS A 46 -28.42 -13.58 -5.74
CA HIS A 46 -27.51 -13.30 -6.87
C HIS A 46 -27.72 -14.22 -8.09
N LEU A 47 -28.51 -15.30 -7.95
CA LEU A 47 -28.88 -16.22 -9.03
C LEU A 47 -30.23 -15.84 -9.68
N ALA A 48 -31.00 -14.95 -9.06
CA ALA A 48 -32.29 -14.54 -9.59
C ALA A 48 -32.11 -13.64 -10.84
N THR A 49 -33.07 -13.78 -11.77
CA THR A 49 -33.14 -12.92 -12.94
C THR A 49 -33.84 -11.62 -12.60
N PHE A 50 -33.22 -10.51 -12.84
CA PHE A 50 -33.78 -9.17 -12.71
C PHE A 50 -34.07 -8.58 -14.08
N ALA A 51 -35.18 -7.87 -14.22
CA ALA A 51 -35.49 -7.06 -15.38
C ALA A 51 -34.84 -5.71 -15.26
N ALA A 52 -34.29 -5.19 -16.37
CA ALA A 52 -33.77 -3.84 -16.49
C ALA A 52 -34.66 -3.02 -17.42
N ASP A 53 -34.85 -1.73 -17.12
CA ASP A 53 -35.70 -0.84 -17.94
C ASP A 53 -35.02 -0.48 -19.27
N ALA A 54 -33.68 -0.60 -19.33
CA ALA A 54 -32.88 -0.31 -20.51
C ALA A 54 -31.72 -1.30 -20.66
N PRO A 55 -31.26 -1.57 -21.89
CA PRO A 55 -30.09 -2.43 -22.12
C PRO A 55 -28.77 -1.77 -21.75
N ARG A 56 -28.77 -0.45 -21.58
CA ARG A 56 -27.59 0.36 -21.25
C ARG A 56 -28.00 1.62 -20.49
N TYR A 57 -27.18 2.00 -19.52
CA TYR A 57 -27.34 3.22 -18.74
C TYR A 57 -26.07 4.06 -18.89
N ASP A 58 -26.21 5.32 -19.29
CA ASP A 58 -25.13 6.27 -19.45
C ASP A 58 -25.32 7.47 -18.51
N LEU A 59 -24.24 7.90 -17.85
CA LEU A 59 -24.28 9.10 -17.03
C LEU A 59 -24.33 10.34 -17.93
N ALA A 60 -25.45 11.06 -17.89
CA ALA A 60 -25.66 12.25 -18.71
C ALA A 60 -24.62 13.34 -18.41
N ASN A 61 -24.30 14.13 -19.43
CA ASN A 61 -23.45 15.31 -19.25
C ASN A 61 -24.14 16.29 -18.29
N GLY A 62 -23.38 16.75 -17.28
CA GLY A 62 -23.89 17.66 -16.23
C GLY A 62 -24.60 16.96 -15.08
N SER A 63 -24.83 15.63 -15.13
CA SER A 63 -25.32 14.87 -13.99
C SER A 63 -24.16 14.29 -13.19
N ASP A 64 -24.28 14.32 -11.86
CA ASP A 64 -23.29 13.75 -10.94
C ASP A 64 -23.65 12.35 -10.45
N GLU A 65 -24.88 11.88 -10.72
CA GLU A 65 -25.39 10.60 -10.24
C GLU A 65 -26.06 9.83 -11.37
N LEU A 66 -25.78 8.53 -11.44
CA LEU A 66 -26.44 7.54 -12.31
C LEU A 66 -27.09 6.47 -11.44
N ARG A 67 -28.38 6.28 -11.59
CA ARG A 67 -29.13 5.22 -10.93
C ARG A 67 -29.46 4.12 -11.95
N VAL A 68 -29.15 2.87 -11.58
CA VAL A 68 -29.41 1.68 -12.41
C VAL A 68 -30.37 0.76 -11.65
N PRO A 69 -31.68 0.91 -11.85
CA PRO A 69 -32.67 0.06 -11.22
C PRO A 69 -32.79 -1.28 -11.94
N LEU A 70 -32.87 -2.35 -11.17
CA LEU A 70 -33.12 -3.73 -11.62
C LEU A 70 -34.26 -4.28 -10.81
N THR A 71 -35.33 -4.75 -11.45
CA THR A 71 -36.57 -5.18 -10.79
C THR A 71 -36.72 -6.69 -10.82
N TRP A 72 -37.05 -7.26 -9.68
CA TRP A 72 -37.48 -8.65 -9.51
C TRP A 72 -38.88 -8.68 -8.90
N THR A 73 -39.74 -9.57 -9.40
CA THR A 73 -41.09 -9.73 -8.92
C THR A 73 -41.39 -11.21 -8.74
N ASP A 74 -42.00 -11.56 -7.62
CA ASP A 74 -42.58 -12.85 -7.36
C ASP A 74 -44.12 -12.73 -7.31
N ALA A 75 -44.75 -13.27 -8.32
CA ALA A 75 -46.22 -13.24 -8.43
C ALA A 75 -46.92 -14.06 -7.34
N ALA A 76 -46.29 -15.10 -6.81
CA ALA A 76 -46.86 -15.97 -5.79
C ALA A 76 -46.96 -15.27 -4.43
N SER A 77 -45.95 -14.54 -4.03
CA SER A 77 -45.92 -13.74 -2.77
C SER A 77 -46.45 -12.32 -2.94
N GLY A 78 -46.60 -11.83 -4.16
CA GLY A 78 -46.95 -10.43 -4.44
C GLY A 78 -45.83 -9.43 -4.09
N VAL A 79 -44.60 -9.88 -3.97
CA VAL A 79 -43.45 -9.04 -3.60
C VAL A 79 -42.71 -8.57 -4.83
N THR A 80 -42.37 -7.28 -4.83
CA THR A 80 -41.48 -6.67 -5.82
C THR A 80 -40.27 -6.09 -5.13
N VAL A 81 -39.09 -6.41 -5.63
CA VAL A 81 -37.81 -5.88 -5.14
C VAL A 81 -37.13 -5.10 -6.26
N THR A 82 -36.88 -3.83 -6.03
CA THR A 82 -36.05 -3.00 -6.91
C THR A 82 -34.67 -2.87 -6.31
N LYS A 83 -33.67 -3.43 -6.99
CA LYS A 83 -32.25 -3.34 -6.66
C LYS A 83 -31.64 -2.23 -7.47
N THR A 84 -31.24 -1.14 -6.84
CA THR A 84 -30.69 0.05 -7.51
C THR A 84 -29.24 0.23 -7.18
N PHE A 85 -28.38 0.22 -8.20
CA PHE A 85 -26.98 0.65 -8.09
C PHE A 85 -26.90 2.14 -8.36
N ILE A 86 -26.21 2.86 -7.48
CA ILE A 86 -26.06 4.32 -7.55
C ILE A 86 -24.57 4.63 -7.72
N PHE A 87 -24.25 5.14 -8.89
CA PHE A 87 -22.88 5.56 -9.25
C PHE A 87 -22.77 7.08 -9.17
N ARG A 88 -21.62 7.58 -8.68
CA ARG A 88 -21.35 9.02 -8.67
C ARG A 88 -20.12 9.34 -9.51
N ARG A 89 -20.19 10.46 -10.23
CA ARG A 89 -19.10 10.93 -11.10
C ARG A 89 -17.79 11.05 -10.32
N GLY A 90 -16.73 10.45 -10.86
CA GLY A 90 -15.39 10.52 -10.27
C GLY A 90 -15.20 9.71 -8.99
N GLN A 91 -16.17 8.89 -8.58
CA GLN A 91 -16.09 8.04 -7.39
C GLN A 91 -16.10 6.56 -7.73
N TYR A 92 -15.44 5.76 -6.90
CA TYR A 92 -15.44 4.29 -6.97
C TYR A 92 -16.32 3.65 -5.90
N ARG A 93 -16.91 4.45 -5.04
CA ARG A 93 -17.99 4.05 -4.15
C ARG A 93 -19.27 3.88 -4.97
N ILE A 94 -19.96 2.76 -4.73
CA ILE A 94 -21.25 2.42 -5.34
C ILE A 94 -22.23 2.19 -4.20
N ASP A 95 -23.26 3.00 -4.11
CA ASP A 95 -24.33 2.73 -3.15
C ASP A 95 -25.32 1.73 -3.77
N LEU A 96 -25.79 0.80 -2.97
CA LEU A 96 -26.74 -0.24 -3.34
C LEU A 96 -27.98 -0.11 -2.47
N GLU A 97 -29.15 0.07 -3.10
CA GLU A 97 -30.43 0.17 -2.44
C GLU A 97 -31.33 -1.01 -2.88
N TYR A 98 -31.95 -1.71 -1.93
CA TYR A 98 -33.03 -2.65 -2.17
C TYR A 98 -34.33 -2.05 -1.66
N THR A 99 -35.20 -1.67 -2.55
CA THR A 99 -36.57 -1.24 -2.21
C THR A 99 -37.49 -2.45 -2.34
N VAL A 100 -37.98 -2.93 -1.21
CA VAL A 100 -38.89 -4.09 -1.10
C VAL A 100 -40.32 -3.58 -0.93
N LYS A 101 -41.19 -3.86 -1.89
CA LYS A 101 -42.63 -3.57 -1.81
C LYS A 101 -43.37 -4.88 -1.65
N ASN A 102 -44.06 -5.05 -0.52
CA ASN A 102 -44.90 -6.22 -0.26
C ASN A 102 -46.36 -5.88 -0.54
N ALA A 103 -46.85 -6.27 -1.69
CA ALA A 103 -48.30 -6.16 -2.04
C ALA A 103 -49.07 -7.44 -1.73
N GLY A 104 -48.42 -8.44 -1.13
CA GLY A 104 -49.07 -9.71 -0.72
C GLY A 104 -49.86 -9.59 0.58
N ALA A 105 -50.47 -10.72 1.00
CA ALA A 105 -51.30 -10.80 2.20
C ALA A 105 -50.50 -11.22 3.46
N ALA A 106 -49.28 -11.70 3.32
CA ALA A 106 -48.46 -12.19 4.43
C ALA A 106 -47.16 -11.35 4.57
N PRO A 107 -46.59 -11.26 5.80
CA PRO A 107 -45.29 -10.67 5.97
C PRO A 107 -44.24 -11.41 5.14
N TRP A 108 -43.34 -10.66 4.48
CA TRP A 108 -42.21 -11.21 3.72
C TRP A 108 -40.89 -10.86 4.42
N SER A 109 -40.04 -11.84 4.59
CA SER A 109 -38.81 -11.68 5.36
C SER A 109 -37.57 -12.00 4.52
N ALA A 110 -36.55 -11.13 4.57
CA ALA A 110 -35.27 -11.38 3.92
C ALA A 110 -34.11 -10.70 4.66
N ALA A 111 -32.91 -11.24 4.46
CA ALA A 111 -31.66 -10.66 4.93
C ALA A 111 -30.80 -10.23 3.73
N PRO A 112 -30.26 -9.02 3.73
CA PRO A 112 -29.29 -8.63 2.73
C PRO A 112 -28.00 -9.43 2.93
N TYR A 113 -27.40 -9.87 1.83
CA TYR A 113 -26.08 -10.45 1.86
C TYR A 113 -25.24 -9.96 0.69
N MET A 114 -23.94 -9.91 0.94
CA MET A 114 -22.95 -9.55 -0.07
C MET A 114 -21.76 -10.49 0.07
N GLN A 115 -21.22 -10.93 -1.05
CA GLN A 115 -20.13 -11.90 -1.03
C GLN A 115 -19.12 -11.68 -2.15
N ILE A 116 -17.89 -12.02 -1.85
CA ILE A 116 -16.77 -12.04 -2.77
C ILE A 116 -16.38 -13.49 -2.98
N LEU A 117 -16.56 -13.98 -4.21
CA LEU A 117 -16.08 -15.29 -4.63
C LEU A 117 -14.89 -15.10 -5.55
N ARG A 118 -13.75 -15.68 -5.18
CA ARG A 118 -12.51 -15.47 -5.90
C ARG A 118 -11.56 -16.65 -5.77
N ASP A 119 -10.77 -16.89 -6.86
CA ASP A 119 -9.62 -17.79 -6.82
C ASP A 119 -8.50 -17.16 -6.00
N ASP A 120 -7.89 -17.97 -5.14
CA ASP A 120 -6.66 -17.60 -4.44
C ASP A 120 -5.48 -17.64 -5.41
N VAL A 121 -4.93 -16.48 -5.68
CA VAL A 121 -3.78 -16.31 -6.57
C VAL A 121 -2.51 -16.25 -5.72
N VAL A 122 -1.94 -17.41 -5.44
CA VAL A 122 -0.65 -17.49 -4.76
C VAL A 122 0.45 -17.16 -5.75
N LEU A 123 1.12 -16.02 -5.56
CA LEU A 123 2.32 -15.67 -6.31
C LEU A 123 3.55 -16.09 -5.52
N GLU A 124 4.43 -16.84 -6.16
CA GLU A 124 5.75 -17.12 -5.59
C GLU A 124 6.53 -15.80 -5.42
N ARG A 125 7.03 -15.56 -4.22
CA ARG A 125 7.82 -14.37 -3.93
C ARG A 125 9.11 -14.39 -4.72
N SER A 126 9.37 -13.33 -5.47
CA SER A 126 10.59 -13.17 -6.25
C SER A 126 11.30 -11.88 -5.85
N MET A 127 12.59 -11.96 -5.55
CA MET A 127 13.42 -10.78 -5.29
C MET A 127 13.50 -9.83 -6.52
N PHE A 128 13.22 -10.36 -7.70
CA PHE A 128 13.26 -9.60 -8.96
C PHE A 128 11.89 -9.05 -9.39
N ASN A 129 10.83 -9.40 -8.65
CA ASN A 129 9.48 -8.88 -8.90
C ASN A 129 8.85 -8.41 -7.59
N VAL A 130 8.96 -7.10 -7.35
CA VAL A 130 8.51 -6.46 -6.09
C VAL A 130 6.99 -6.53 -5.92
N GLU A 131 6.23 -6.63 -7.01
CA GLU A 131 4.76 -6.77 -6.97
C GLU A 131 4.31 -8.06 -6.26
N THR A 132 5.21 -9.06 -6.14
CA THR A 132 4.91 -10.30 -5.43
C THR A 132 4.89 -10.14 -3.91
N TYR A 133 5.35 -9.00 -3.37
CA TYR A 133 5.30 -8.69 -1.94
C TYR A 133 3.99 -8.02 -1.51
N ALA A 134 3.25 -7.42 -2.45
CA ALA A 134 1.94 -6.85 -2.16
C ALA A 134 0.94 -7.94 -1.78
N PHE A 135 0.13 -7.69 -0.75
CA PHE A 135 -0.88 -8.65 -0.33
C PHE A 135 -2.01 -8.73 -1.37
N LYS A 136 -2.32 -9.95 -1.80
CA LYS A 136 -3.47 -10.26 -2.66
C LYS A 136 -4.28 -11.35 -1.96
N GLY A 137 -5.54 -11.08 -1.66
CA GLY A 137 -6.38 -12.05 -0.95
C GLY A 137 -7.52 -11.43 -0.15
N PRO A 138 -8.22 -12.22 0.66
CA PRO A 138 -9.31 -11.76 1.49
C PRO A 138 -8.83 -10.98 2.71
N ALA A 139 -9.57 -9.92 3.06
CA ALA A 139 -9.33 -9.12 4.26
C ALA A 139 -10.66 -8.67 4.86
N TYR A 140 -10.68 -8.34 6.14
CA TYR A 140 -11.83 -7.76 6.81
C TYR A 140 -11.43 -6.80 7.93
N PHE A 141 -12.36 -5.95 8.30
CA PHE A 141 -12.29 -5.08 9.46
C PHE A 141 -13.47 -5.39 10.37
N ASP A 142 -13.22 -5.63 11.65
CA ASP A 142 -14.24 -6.05 12.61
C ASP A 142 -14.81 -4.90 13.45
N GLY A 143 -14.65 -3.67 12.98
CA GLY A 143 -15.02 -2.46 13.73
C GLY A 143 -13.88 -1.95 14.62
N THR A 144 -12.86 -2.75 14.88
CA THR A 144 -11.70 -2.39 15.73
C THR A 144 -10.37 -2.76 15.09
N LYS A 145 -10.28 -3.93 14.47
CA LYS A 145 -9.03 -4.48 13.96
C LYS A 145 -9.15 -4.87 12.49
N TYR A 146 -8.22 -4.40 11.69
CA TYR A 146 -8.00 -4.85 10.31
C TYR A 146 -7.22 -6.16 10.30
N GLN A 147 -7.70 -7.14 9.54
CA GLN A 147 -7.06 -8.46 9.44
C GLN A 147 -7.03 -8.94 7.97
N LYS A 148 -5.87 -9.40 7.56
CA LYS A 148 -5.66 -10.15 6.32
C LYS A 148 -5.90 -11.61 6.61
N LEU A 149 -6.69 -12.27 5.76
CA LEU A 149 -6.96 -13.69 5.87
C LEU A 149 -6.06 -14.46 4.91
N LYS A 150 -5.59 -15.60 5.34
CA LYS A 150 -4.91 -16.55 4.48
C LYS A 150 -5.85 -17.69 4.16
N VAL A 151 -5.99 -18.00 2.89
CA VAL A 151 -6.89 -19.06 2.42
C VAL A 151 -6.45 -20.42 2.96
N GLU A 152 -5.15 -20.66 3.05
CA GLU A 152 -4.56 -21.89 3.62
C GLU A 152 -4.85 -22.10 5.11
N ASP A 153 -5.09 -21.03 5.86
CA ASP A 153 -5.36 -21.09 7.29
C ASP A 153 -6.88 -21.16 7.60
N ALA A 154 -7.75 -21.02 6.61
CA ALA A 154 -9.20 -20.96 6.79
C ALA A 154 -9.80 -22.22 7.43
N ALA A 155 -9.18 -23.40 7.24
CA ALA A 155 -9.59 -24.65 7.89
C ALA A 155 -9.25 -24.69 9.38
N LYS A 156 -8.19 -23.97 9.80
CA LYS A 156 -7.73 -23.91 11.19
C LYS A 156 -8.40 -22.79 11.97
N GLU A 157 -8.58 -21.65 11.31
CA GLU A 157 -9.16 -20.44 11.89
C GLU A 157 -10.31 -19.94 10.99
N PRO A 158 -11.47 -20.61 11.00
CA PRO A 158 -12.59 -20.21 10.17
C PRO A 158 -13.14 -18.85 10.61
N LEU A 159 -13.30 -17.92 9.67
CA LEU A 159 -14.00 -16.67 9.94
C LEU A 159 -15.49 -16.99 10.10
N ALA A 160 -16.05 -16.76 11.31
CA ALA A 160 -17.46 -16.91 11.60
C ALA A 160 -17.80 -16.04 12.81
N ARG A 161 -18.04 -14.74 12.61
CA ARG A 161 -18.29 -13.78 13.70
C ARG A 161 -19.30 -12.71 13.29
N ASP A 162 -19.96 -12.16 14.30
CA ASP A 162 -20.85 -11.02 14.13
C ASP A 162 -20.03 -9.73 14.31
N VAL A 163 -20.19 -8.81 13.34
CA VAL A 163 -19.40 -7.58 13.24
C VAL A 163 -20.32 -6.39 13.04
N GLN A 164 -20.09 -5.34 13.82
CA GLN A 164 -20.78 -4.05 13.70
C GLN A 164 -19.80 -2.99 13.20
N GLY A 165 -20.20 -2.23 12.19
CA GLY A 165 -19.38 -1.12 11.66
C GLY A 165 -18.08 -1.57 10.97
N GLY A 166 -18.06 -2.79 10.41
CA GLY A 166 -16.90 -3.34 9.71
C GLY A 166 -17.10 -3.42 8.19
N TRP A 167 -16.18 -4.12 7.53
CA TRP A 167 -16.22 -4.41 6.09
C TRP A 167 -15.43 -5.67 5.75
N ILE A 168 -15.74 -6.24 4.57
CA ILE A 168 -14.93 -7.29 3.93
C ILE A 168 -14.34 -6.78 2.62
N ALA A 169 -13.19 -7.29 2.22
CA ALA A 169 -12.53 -6.88 0.98
C ALA A 169 -11.79 -8.02 0.28
N GLY A 170 -11.82 -7.99 -1.05
CA GLY A 170 -10.91 -8.73 -1.93
C GLY A 170 -9.79 -7.80 -2.39
N MET A 171 -8.58 -8.08 -1.90
CA MET A 171 -7.41 -7.23 -2.13
C MET A 171 -6.67 -7.63 -3.41
N GLN A 172 -6.26 -6.65 -4.19
CA GLN A 172 -5.24 -6.74 -5.23
C GLN A 172 -4.16 -5.71 -4.94
N HIS A 173 -3.04 -5.70 -5.67
CA HIS A 173 -1.94 -4.77 -5.39
C HIS A 173 -2.43 -3.31 -5.28
N HIS A 174 -2.89 -2.73 -6.39
CA HIS A 174 -3.35 -1.34 -6.45
C HIS A 174 -4.88 -1.18 -6.42
N PHE A 175 -5.62 -2.28 -6.39
CA PHE A 175 -7.08 -2.28 -6.52
C PHE A 175 -7.72 -3.06 -5.39
N VAL A 176 -8.98 -2.75 -5.13
CA VAL A 176 -9.78 -3.43 -4.12
C VAL A 176 -11.24 -3.49 -4.54
N SER A 177 -11.92 -4.57 -4.20
CA SER A 177 -13.37 -4.59 -4.08
C SER A 177 -13.73 -4.81 -2.61
N ALA A 178 -14.49 -3.90 -2.05
CA ALA A 178 -14.92 -3.97 -0.66
C ALA A 178 -16.43 -3.88 -0.55
N VAL A 179 -16.94 -4.49 0.48
CA VAL A 179 -18.34 -4.45 0.90
C VAL A 179 -18.38 -3.85 2.28
N VAL A 180 -19.11 -2.76 2.41
CA VAL A 180 -19.31 -2.03 3.67
C VAL A 180 -20.78 -2.09 4.04
N PRO A 181 -21.18 -3.02 4.93
CA PRO A 181 -22.52 -3.08 5.44
C PRO A 181 -22.96 -1.77 6.07
N SER A 182 -24.18 -1.35 5.82
CA SER A 182 -24.74 -0.09 6.30
C SER A 182 -25.59 -0.29 7.56
N GLY A 183 -25.60 0.71 8.44
CA GLY A 183 -26.39 0.72 9.67
C GLY A 183 -25.67 0.15 10.89
N ASP A 184 -26.37 0.19 12.04
CA ASP A 184 -25.83 -0.15 13.36
C ASP A 184 -26.03 -1.61 13.76
N ALA A 185 -26.73 -2.39 12.93
CA ALA A 185 -26.96 -3.80 13.22
C ALA A 185 -25.72 -4.65 12.90
N PRO A 186 -25.43 -5.68 13.71
CA PRO A 186 -24.35 -6.59 13.40
C PRO A 186 -24.64 -7.44 12.15
N TYR A 187 -23.61 -7.64 11.34
CA TYR A 187 -23.61 -8.55 10.19
C TYR A 187 -22.78 -9.78 10.50
N ARG A 188 -23.24 -10.94 10.05
CA ARG A 188 -22.49 -12.18 10.15
C ARG A 188 -21.44 -12.24 9.07
N TYR A 189 -20.15 -12.26 9.45
CA TYR A 189 -19.01 -12.41 8.54
C TYR A 189 -18.56 -13.87 8.53
N THR A 190 -18.43 -14.45 7.33
CA THR A 190 -17.98 -15.83 7.16
C THR A 190 -17.01 -15.95 5.98
N MET A 191 -16.06 -16.88 6.08
CA MET A 191 -15.24 -17.29 4.96
C MET A 191 -15.33 -18.80 4.79
N LYS A 192 -15.62 -19.24 3.57
CA LYS A 192 -15.57 -20.65 3.15
C LYS A 192 -14.52 -20.81 2.08
N VAL A 193 -13.86 -21.96 2.06
CA VAL A 193 -12.85 -22.30 1.06
C VAL A 193 -13.23 -23.60 0.41
N ASP A 194 -13.19 -23.65 -0.91
CA ASP A 194 -13.37 -24.85 -1.72
C ASP A 194 -12.26 -24.91 -2.77
N GLY A 195 -11.35 -25.87 -2.57
CA GLY A 195 -10.14 -25.98 -3.38
C GLY A 195 -9.29 -24.70 -3.32
N ARG A 196 -9.19 -24.02 -4.45
CA ARG A 196 -8.47 -22.74 -4.58
C ARG A 196 -9.37 -21.51 -4.50
N GLN A 197 -10.67 -21.71 -4.37
CA GLN A 197 -11.63 -20.60 -4.28
C GLN A 197 -11.97 -20.27 -2.83
N TYR A 198 -12.10 -19.01 -2.53
CA TYR A 198 -12.67 -18.55 -1.29
C TYR A 198 -13.94 -17.74 -1.53
N LEU A 199 -14.90 -17.96 -0.64
CA LEU A 199 -16.14 -17.23 -0.55
C LEU A 199 -16.16 -16.45 0.76
N LEU A 200 -15.96 -15.14 0.68
CA LEU A 200 -16.01 -14.22 1.81
C LEU A 200 -17.37 -13.52 1.80
N THR A 201 -18.17 -13.69 2.85
CA THR A 201 -19.58 -13.27 2.89
C THR A 201 -19.88 -12.39 4.09
N THR A 202 -20.71 -11.37 3.88
CA THR A 202 -21.44 -10.66 4.94
C THR A 202 -22.92 -10.91 4.78
N ALA A 203 -23.61 -11.26 5.87
CA ALA A 203 -25.06 -11.44 5.90
C ALA A 203 -25.66 -10.56 7.01
N GLY A 204 -26.59 -9.70 6.64
CA GLY A 204 -27.26 -8.79 7.56
C GLY A 204 -28.36 -9.46 8.37
N PRO A 205 -28.98 -8.73 9.29
CA PRO A 205 -30.11 -9.22 10.06
C PRO A 205 -31.34 -9.44 9.16
N MET A 206 -32.16 -10.40 9.55
CA MET A 206 -33.46 -10.64 8.90
C MET A 206 -34.37 -9.43 9.10
N ARG A 207 -34.95 -8.93 8.01
CA ARG A 207 -35.94 -7.86 8.01
C ARG A 207 -37.28 -8.42 7.54
N SER A 208 -38.38 -8.01 8.19
CA SER A 208 -39.74 -8.43 7.85
C SER A 208 -40.51 -7.22 7.35
N VAL A 209 -41.03 -7.31 6.13
CA VAL A 209 -41.81 -6.27 5.47
C VAL A 209 -43.29 -6.70 5.57
N ALA A 210 -44.08 -5.92 6.31
CA ALA A 210 -45.51 -6.21 6.50
C ALA A 210 -46.31 -6.10 5.18
N PRO A 211 -47.48 -6.73 5.08
CA PRO A 211 -48.41 -6.56 3.97
C PRO A 211 -48.72 -5.08 3.70
N GLY A 212 -48.64 -4.66 2.45
CA GLY A 212 -48.84 -3.27 2.02
C GLY A 212 -47.68 -2.32 2.30
N ALA A 213 -46.64 -2.75 3.02
CA ALA A 213 -45.48 -1.90 3.36
C ALA A 213 -44.42 -1.87 2.27
N THR A 214 -43.60 -0.81 2.33
CA THR A 214 -42.38 -0.67 1.54
C THR A 214 -41.20 -0.40 2.49
N GLU A 215 -40.12 -1.14 2.34
CA GLU A 215 -38.89 -0.97 3.11
C GLU A 215 -37.68 -0.80 2.17
N THR A 216 -36.73 0.00 2.57
CA THR A 216 -35.50 0.19 1.79
C THR A 216 -34.28 -0.19 2.64
N LEU A 217 -33.48 -1.15 2.13
CA LEU A 217 -32.23 -1.59 2.68
C LEU A 217 -31.10 -0.94 1.87
N LYS A 218 -30.08 -0.44 2.55
CA LYS A 218 -28.94 0.24 1.92
C LYS A 218 -27.65 -0.45 2.27
N GLU A 219 -26.77 -0.54 1.28
CA GLU A 219 -25.45 -1.12 1.40
C GLU A 219 -24.43 -0.27 0.61
N THR A 220 -23.16 -0.37 0.94
CA THR A 220 -22.11 0.33 0.23
C THR A 220 -21.10 -0.65 -0.31
N LEU A 221 -20.72 -0.46 -1.57
CA LEU A 221 -19.64 -1.16 -2.25
C LEU A 221 -18.53 -0.16 -2.60
N PHE A 222 -17.32 -0.61 -2.57
CA PHE A 222 -16.19 0.12 -3.17
C PHE A 222 -15.49 -0.80 -4.16
N VAL A 223 -15.39 -0.38 -5.42
CA VAL A 223 -14.81 -1.20 -6.49
C VAL A 223 -13.91 -0.32 -7.34
N GLY A 224 -12.61 -0.37 -7.09
CA GLY A 224 -11.70 0.52 -7.80
C GLY A 224 -10.26 0.54 -7.27
N PRO A 225 -9.50 1.56 -7.66
CA PRO A 225 -8.15 1.79 -7.18
C PRO A 225 -8.14 2.18 -5.69
N LYS A 226 -7.07 1.84 -4.99
CA LYS A 226 -6.89 2.15 -3.56
C LYS A 226 -6.56 3.63 -3.31
N LEU A 227 -7.36 4.54 -3.85
CA LEU A 227 -7.24 5.99 -3.61
C LEU A 227 -7.64 6.31 -2.17
N GLN A 228 -6.68 6.69 -1.33
CA GLN A 228 -6.91 6.86 0.11
C GLN A 228 -8.04 7.82 0.44
N ALA A 229 -8.09 9.00 -0.21
CA ALA A 229 -9.13 10.00 0.01
C ALA A 229 -10.54 9.51 -0.34
N GLN A 230 -10.68 8.52 -1.25
CA GLN A 230 -11.97 7.92 -1.58
C GLN A 230 -12.32 6.77 -0.64
N LEU A 231 -11.32 5.98 -0.23
CA LEU A 231 -11.50 4.88 0.73
C LEU A 231 -11.98 5.39 2.09
N GLU A 232 -11.38 6.45 2.61
CA GLU A 232 -11.79 7.10 3.87
C GLU A 232 -13.27 7.53 3.88
N LYS A 233 -13.81 7.93 2.72
CA LYS A 233 -15.21 8.33 2.56
C LYS A 233 -16.15 7.15 2.31
N ALA A 234 -15.64 6.01 1.91
CA ALA A 234 -16.45 4.85 1.54
C ALA A 234 -16.80 3.96 2.74
N GLY A 235 -15.95 3.92 3.76
CA GLY A 235 -16.22 3.12 4.96
C GLY A 235 -15.23 3.39 6.09
N PRO A 236 -15.57 2.99 7.33
CA PRO A 236 -14.73 3.21 8.50
C PRO A 236 -13.39 2.48 8.33
N GLU A 237 -12.28 3.22 8.46
CA GLU A 237 -10.92 2.67 8.36
C GLU A 237 -10.67 1.85 7.05
N LEU A 238 -11.46 2.08 5.98
CA LEU A 238 -11.30 1.35 4.72
C LEU A 238 -10.00 1.71 4.01
N ASP A 239 -9.41 2.87 4.30
CA ASP A 239 -8.09 3.30 3.84
C ASP A 239 -6.96 2.37 4.29
N ARG A 240 -7.18 1.53 5.33
CA ARG A 240 -6.23 0.48 5.74
C ARG A 240 -5.98 -0.59 4.68
N VAL A 241 -6.80 -0.69 3.64
CA VAL A 241 -6.53 -1.57 2.49
C VAL A 241 -5.33 -1.10 1.67
N ALA A 242 -4.97 0.21 1.73
CA ALA A 242 -3.67 0.71 1.29
C ALA A 242 -2.66 0.47 2.42
N ASP A 243 -2.16 -0.75 2.48
CA ASP A 243 -1.50 -1.30 3.66
C ASP A 243 0.00 -1.00 3.69
N TYR A 244 0.38 -0.03 4.49
CA TYR A 244 1.80 0.31 4.76
C TYR A 244 2.42 -0.54 5.89
N GLY A 245 1.76 -1.61 6.32
CA GLY A 245 2.24 -2.51 7.35
C GLY A 245 2.44 -1.84 8.71
N LYS A 246 3.47 -2.27 9.44
CA LYS A 246 3.79 -1.75 10.78
C LYS A 246 4.24 -0.28 10.79
N LEU A 247 4.58 0.27 9.63
CA LEU A 247 5.08 1.64 9.49
C LEU A 247 3.99 2.63 9.06
N THR A 248 2.72 2.25 9.12
CA THR A 248 1.57 3.11 8.73
C THR A 248 1.60 4.47 9.44
N LEU A 249 2.03 4.53 10.70
CA LEU A 249 2.15 5.77 11.47
C LEU A 249 3.12 6.78 10.82
N LEU A 250 4.19 6.30 10.19
CA LEU A 250 5.15 7.13 9.45
C LEU A 250 4.76 7.30 7.97
N ALA A 251 4.18 6.27 7.39
CA ALA A 251 3.86 6.24 5.97
C ALA A 251 2.70 7.17 5.60
N LYS A 252 1.63 7.24 6.40
CA LYS A 252 0.49 8.15 6.15
C LYS A 252 0.91 9.63 6.09
N PRO A 253 1.65 10.19 7.07
CA PRO A 253 2.15 11.56 6.96
C PRO A 253 3.07 11.79 5.77
N LEU A 254 3.92 10.81 5.43
CA LEU A 254 4.81 10.90 4.26
C LEU A 254 4.02 10.91 2.95
N PHE A 255 3.00 10.07 2.82
CA PHE A 255 2.11 10.09 1.67
C PHE A 255 1.37 11.42 1.55
N TRP A 256 0.81 11.92 2.65
CA TRP A 256 0.16 13.23 2.67
C TRP A 256 1.10 14.36 2.21
N LEU A 257 2.34 14.39 2.71
CA LEU A 257 3.36 15.35 2.27
C LEU A 257 3.65 15.21 0.77
N LEU A 258 3.75 13.97 0.28
CA LEU A 258 3.99 13.67 -1.13
C LEU A 258 2.82 14.17 -2.01
N GLU A 259 1.59 13.99 -1.54
CA GLU A 259 0.38 14.48 -2.21
C GLU A 259 0.33 16.03 -2.24
N GLN A 260 0.68 16.71 -1.13
CA GLN A 260 0.78 18.16 -1.14
C GLN A 260 1.88 18.66 -2.09
N ALA A 261 3.03 17.98 -2.11
CA ALA A 261 4.08 18.28 -3.07
C ALA A 261 3.63 18.06 -4.52
N HIS A 262 2.81 17.03 -4.77
CA HIS A 262 2.26 16.78 -6.10
C HIS A 262 1.31 17.90 -6.56
N LYS A 263 0.49 18.44 -5.67
CA LYS A 263 -0.37 19.60 -5.97
C LYS A 263 0.44 20.83 -6.40
N LEU A 264 1.68 20.98 -5.91
CA LEU A 264 2.58 22.08 -6.28
C LEU A 264 3.34 21.81 -7.57
N THR A 265 3.84 20.58 -7.75
CA THR A 265 4.76 20.23 -8.87
C THR A 265 4.03 19.69 -10.10
N GLY A 266 2.81 19.17 -9.93
CA GLY A 266 2.07 18.45 -10.98
C GLY A 266 2.74 17.16 -11.46
N ASN A 267 3.81 16.70 -10.78
CA ASN A 267 4.58 15.51 -11.20
C ASN A 267 5.11 14.74 -9.98
N TRP A 268 4.80 13.47 -9.90
CA TRP A 268 5.18 12.63 -8.76
C TRP A 268 6.68 12.48 -8.57
N GLY A 269 7.46 12.43 -9.66
CA GLY A 269 8.92 12.35 -9.57
C GLY A 269 9.55 13.60 -8.94
N TRP A 270 9.09 14.79 -9.35
CA TRP A 270 9.50 16.04 -8.70
C TRP A 270 9.03 16.14 -7.26
N SER A 271 7.88 15.58 -6.94
CA SER A 271 7.37 15.51 -5.57
C SER A 271 8.25 14.64 -4.68
N ILE A 272 8.71 13.50 -5.19
CA ILE A 272 9.67 12.62 -4.50
C ILE A 272 10.96 13.39 -4.20
N ILE A 273 11.50 14.13 -5.18
CA ILE A 273 12.71 14.94 -5.00
C ILE A 273 12.50 16.00 -3.93
N LEU A 274 11.40 16.75 -4.00
CA LEU A 274 11.08 17.83 -3.07
C LEU A 274 10.94 17.31 -1.62
N ILE A 275 10.18 16.23 -1.42
CA ILE A 275 10.00 15.64 -0.09
C ILE A 275 11.31 15.04 0.44
N THR A 276 12.12 14.42 -0.43
CA THR A 276 13.45 13.94 -0.05
C THR A 276 14.33 15.08 0.44
N ALA A 277 14.34 16.21 -0.27
CA ALA A 277 15.09 17.41 0.13
C ALA A 277 14.55 17.99 1.46
N LEU A 278 13.23 18.07 1.63
CA LEU A 278 12.62 18.53 2.87
C LEU A 278 13.03 17.66 4.07
N LEU A 279 12.93 16.33 3.93
CA LEU A 279 13.35 15.40 4.98
C LEU A 279 14.85 15.56 5.31
N LYS A 280 15.69 15.76 4.30
CA LYS A 280 17.12 16.04 4.51
C LYS A 280 17.38 17.35 5.27
N LEU A 281 16.59 18.37 5.02
CA LEU A 281 16.68 19.63 5.77
C LEU A 281 16.24 19.45 7.23
N ILE A 282 15.15 18.71 7.48
CA ILE A 282 14.67 18.41 8.84
C ILE A 282 15.74 17.64 9.63
N PHE A 283 16.36 16.64 9.02
CA PHE A 283 17.41 15.83 9.65
C PHE A 283 18.83 16.41 9.52
N TYR A 284 18.98 17.63 8.99
CA TYR A 284 20.29 18.26 8.80
C TYR A 284 21.10 18.38 10.10
N PRO A 285 20.55 18.83 11.24
CA PRO A 285 21.31 18.95 12.49
C PRO A 285 21.90 17.62 12.96
N LEU A 286 21.14 16.54 12.78
CA LEU A 286 21.59 15.18 13.12
C LEU A 286 22.74 14.72 12.19
N SER A 287 22.58 14.98 10.88
CA SER A 287 23.60 14.67 9.87
C SER A 287 24.90 15.47 10.11
N GLU A 288 24.79 16.73 10.55
CA GLU A 288 25.94 17.58 10.88
C GLU A 288 26.69 17.07 12.12
N ALA A 289 25.95 16.70 13.19
CA ALA A 289 26.56 16.14 14.39
C ALA A 289 27.31 14.83 14.09
N SER A 290 26.71 13.95 13.30
CA SER A 290 27.36 12.72 12.82
C SER A 290 28.57 12.99 11.95
N GLY A 291 28.45 13.89 10.97
CA GLY A 291 29.57 14.28 10.09
C GLY A 291 30.77 14.83 10.86
N LYS A 292 30.55 15.65 11.89
CA LYS A 292 31.60 16.14 12.80
C LYS A 292 32.26 14.98 13.54
N SER A 293 31.53 14.00 14.03
CA SER A 293 32.09 12.81 14.68
C SER A 293 32.91 11.96 13.71
N MET A 294 32.38 11.72 12.49
CA MET A 294 33.12 10.98 11.46
C MET A 294 34.42 11.69 11.00
N ALA A 295 34.38 13.00 10.89
CA ALA A 295 35.58 13.76 10.55
C ALA A 295 36.68 13.67 11.65
N LYS A 296 36.28 13.68 12.93
CA LYS A 296 37.21 13.43 14.04
C LYS A 296 37.80 12.01 13.98
N MET A 297 36.96 10.99 13.68
CA MET A 297 37.47 9.61 13.50
C MET A 297 38.48 9.50 12.34
N ARG A 298 38.25 10.21 11.22
CA ARG A 298 39.20 10.25 10.10
C ARG A 298 40.59 10.74 10.51
N VAL A 299 40.66 11.75 11.38
CA VAL A 299 41.89 12.29 11.90
C VAL A 299 42.63 11.27 12.77
N LEU A 300 41.91 10.39 13.47
CA LEU A 300 42.51 9.32 14.26
C LEU A 300 42.94 8.10 13.45
N GLY A 301 42.64 8.07 12.15
CA GLY A 301 42.95 6.95 11.26
C GLY A 301 44.40 6.42 11.41
N PRO A 302 45.46 7.29 11.36
CA PRO A 302 46.83 6.84 11.55
C PRO A 302 47.11 6.20 12.92
N ARG A 303 46.52 6.76 14.01
CA ARG A 303 46.63 6.18 15.38
C ARG A 303 45.91 4.84 15.50
N ILE A 304 44.76 4.73 14.90
CA ILE A 304 44.00 3.47 14.84
C ILE A 304 44.81 2.40 14.11
N LYS A 305 45.43 2.76 12.98
CA LYS A 305 46.28 1.84 12.23
C LYS A 305 47.46 1.36 13.06
N ASN A 306 48.14 2.27 13.77
CA ASN A 306 49.25 1.90 14.65
C ASN A 306 48.78 0.93 15.76
N LEU A 307 47.59 1.13 16.36
CA LEU A 307 47.05 0.19 17.34
C LEU A 307 46.77 -1.20 16.72
N GLN A 308 46.27 -1.23 15.50
CA GLN A 308 46.00 -2.48 14.77
C GLN A 308 47.29 -3.24 14.47
N ASP A 309 48.33 -2.50 14.06
CA ASP A 309 49.66 -3.09 13.78
C ASP A 309 50.32 -3.59 15.06
N THR A 310 50.14 -2.89 16.19
CA THR A 310 50.68 -3.25 17.50
C THR A 310 50.00 -4.47 18.13
N TYR A 311 48.69 -4.58 17.98
CA TYR A 311 47.87 -5.66 18.60
C TYR A 311 47.32 -6.64 17.59
N LYS A 312 48.06 -6.92 16.51
CA LYS A 312 47.61 -7.70 15.34
C LYS A 312 47.06 -9.07 15.69
N ASP A 313 47.65 -9.72 16.71
CA ASP A 313 47.30 -11.10 17.13
C ASP A 313 46.43 -11.16 18.39
N ASP A 314 46.09 -10.02 19.00
CA ASP A 314 45.30 -9.94 20.21
C ASP A 314 44.10 -9.03 20.06
N ARG A 315 43.02 -9.60 19.57
CA ARG A 315 41.74 -8.89 19.33
C ARG A 315 41.15 -8.25 20.58
N GLU A 316 41.34 -8.86 21.74
CA GLU A 316 40.80 -8.34 23.00
C GLU A 316 41.51 -7.09 23.43
N LYS A 317 42.87 -7.10 23.41
CA LYS A 317 43.67 -5.92 23.70
C LYS A 317 43.46 -4.82 22.68
N LEU A 318 43.32 -5.15 21.39
CA LEU A 318 43.00 -4.17 20.35
C LEU A 318 41.66 -3.47 20.66
N GLY A 319 40.63 -4.23 21.00
CA GLY A 319 39.32 -3.67 21.35
C GLY A 319 39.38 -2.72 22.55
N LYS A 320 40.12 -3.09 23.62
CA LYS A 320 40.33 -2.26 24.81
C LYS A 320 41.08 -0.98 24.45
N ALA A 321 42.19 -1.08 23.76
CA ALA A 321 43.00 0.05 23.36
C ALA A 321 42.25 1.03 22.44
N MET A 322 41.44 0.51 21.52
CA MET A 322 40.57 1.35 20.68
C MET A 322 39.50 2.07 21.49
N MET A 323 38.87 1.41 22.45
CA MET A 323 37.85 2.02 23.31
C MET A 323 38.48 3.12 24.19
N GLU A 324 39.66 2.90 24.75
CA GLU A 324 40.45 3.90 25.50
C GLU A 324 40.81 5.11 24.64
N LEU A 325 41.23 4.88 23.39
CA LEU A 325 41.52 5.95 22.43
C LEU A 325 40.29 6.80 22.18
N TYR A 326 39.12 6.17 21.91
CA TYR A 326 37.85 6.88 21.69
C TYR A 326 37.42 7.69 22.93
N GLN A 327 37.53 7.12 24.11
CA GLN A 327 37.22 7.81 25.37
C GLN A 327 38.14 9.02 25.60
N ARG A 328 39.43 8.85 25.39
CA ARG A 328 40.45 9.91 25.55
C ARG A 328 40.20 11.07 24.59
N GLU A 329 39.85 10.79 23.33
CA GLU A 329 39.60 11.80 22.31
C GLU A 329 38.13 12.30 22.32
N LYS A 330 37.32 11.84 23.29
CA LYS A 330 35.89 12.19 23.42
C LYS A 330 35.09 11.96 22.14
N ILE A 331 35.31 10.85 21.46
CA ILE A 331 34.65 10.46 20.23
C ILE A 331 33.71 9.29 20.52
N ASN A 332 32.46 9.44 20.09
CA ASN A 332 31.51 8.34 20.12
C ASN A 332 31.48 7.66 18.73
N PRO A 333 31.98 6.42 18.58
CA PRO A 333 31.98 5.72 17.30
C PRO A 333 30.57 5.45 16.78
N LEU A 334 29.57 5.31 17.67
CA LEU A 334 28.16 5.11 17.30
C LEU A 334 27.50 6.36 16.73
N ALA A 335 28.02 7.56 17.03
CA ALA A 335 27.46 8.81 16.51
C ALA A 335 27.54 8.88 14.97
N GLY A 336 28.50 8.20 14.35
CA GLY A 336 28.66 8.13 12.89
C GLY A 336 27.51 7.36 12.20
N CYS A 337 26.99 6.31 12.82
CA CYS A 337 25.92 5.49 12.24
C CYS A 337 24.50 5.93 12.69
N LEU A 338 24.38 6.83 13.67
CA LEU A 338 23.09 7.26 14.23
C LEU A 338 22.11 7.80 13.17
N PRO A 339 22.52 8.63 12.17
CA PRO A 339 21.63 9.07 11.11
C PRO A 339 21.06 7.91 10.28
N ILE A 340 21.85 6.87 10.03
CA ILE A 340 21.40 5.71 9.26
C ILE A 340 20.29 5.00 10.05
N VAL A 341 20.49 4.76 11.35
CA VAL A 341 19.52 4.07 12.22
C VAL A 341 18.19 4.83 12.29
N ILE A 342 18.23 6.16 12.43
CA ILE A 342 17.04 7.00 12.49
C ILE A 342 16.37 7.11 11.10
N GLN A 343 17.15 7.12 10.03
CA GLN A 343 16.63 7.23 8.68
C GLN A 343 16.04 5.92 8.15
N MET A 344 16.44 4.75 8.67
CA MET A 344 15.94 3.43 8.24
C MET A 344 14.41 3.30 8.33
N PRO A 345 13.74 3.62 9.45
CA PRO A 345 12.28 3.58 9.51
C PRO A 345 11.61 4.50 8.49
N VAL A 346 12.16 5.70 8.26
CA VAL A 346 11.65 6.65 7.26
C VAL A 346 11.83 6.10 5.86
N PHE A 347 12.99 5.48 5.57
CA PHE A 347 13.25 4.82 4.30
C PHE A 347 12.24 3.70 4.02
N PHE A 348 12.02 2.81 4.97
CA PHE A 348 11.05 1.72 4.80
C PHE A 348 9.62 2.23 4.71
N ALA A 349 9.25 3.27 5.45
CA ALA A 349 7.94 3.89 5.33
C ALA A 349 7.73 4.47 3.91
N PHE A 350 8.74 5.18 3.40
CA PHE A 350 8.69 5.74 2.05
C PHE A 350 8.67 4.64 0.97
N TYR A 351 9.43 3.55 1.18
CA TYR A 351 9.39 2.37 0.32
C TYR A 351 7.96 1.82 0.19
N TRP A 352 7.27 1.59 1.32
CA TRP A 352 5.89 1.10 1.31
C TRP A 352 4.93 2.09 0.66
N VAL A 353 5.10 3.39 0.92
CA VAL A 353 4.31 4.44 0.26
C VAL A 353 4.44 4.34 -1.26
N LEU A 354 5.67 4.27 -1.79
CA LEU A 354 5.89 4.22 -3.22
C LEU A 354 5.46 2.90 -3.86
N LEU A 355 5.50 1.80 -3.12
CA LEU A 355 5.09 0.48 -3.61
C LEU A 355 3.56 0.33 -3.65
N GLU A 356 2.87 0.73 -2.58
CA GLU A 356 1.43 0.46 -2.40
C GLU A 356 0.53 1.56 -2.98
N SER A 357 1.07 2.76 -3.25
CA SER A 357 0.25 3.87 -3.76
C SER A 357 -0.07 3.69 -5.24
N VAL A 358 -1.36 3.58 -5.53
CA VAL A 358 -1.86 3.48 -6.91
C VAL A 358 -1.54 4.71 -7.75
N GLU A 359 -1.33 5.86 -7.11
CA GLU A 359 -0.96 7.13 -7.72
C GLU A 359 0.40 7.09 -8.41
N MET A 360 1.29 6.19 -7.98
CA MET A 360 2.59 5.96 -8.63
C MET A 360 2.49 5.10 -9.88
N ARG A 361 1.39 4.34 -10.02
CA ARG A 361 1.17 3.43 -11.14
C ARG A 361 1.03 4.21 -12.43
N GLN A 362 1.92 3.94 -13.39
CA GLN A 362 2.00 4.61 -14.69
C GLN A 362 2.19 6.14 -14.62
N ALA A 363 2.62 6.65 -13.46
CA ALA A 363 2.96 8.06 -13.28
C ALA A 363 4.31 8.36 -13.96
N PRO A 364 4.36 9.27 -14.95
CA PRO A 364 5.60 9.64 -15.59
C PRO A 364 6.43 10.58 -14.71
N PHE A 365 7.75 10.50 -14.85
CA PHE A 365 8.65 11.49 -14.26
C PHE A 365 9.29 12.36 -15.33
N LEU A 366 10.35 11.87 -15.97
CA LEU A 366 11.14 12.62 -16.95
C LEU A 366 11.71 11.67 -17.99
N ALA A 367 11.75 12.11 -19.25
CA ALA A 367 12.35 11.42 -20.39
C ALA A 367 11.87 9.96 -20.51
N TRP A 368 12.74 8.99 -20.24
CA TRP A 368 12.44 7.55 -20.37
C TRP A 368 11.65 6.95 -19.19
N ILE A 369 11.58 7.61 -18.04
CA ILE A 369 10.83 7.11 -16.88
C ILE A 369 9.36 7.49 -17.08
N GLN A 370 8.60 6.55 -17.59
CA GLN A 370 7.20 6.71 -17.89
C GLN A 370 6.28 6.09 -16.82
N ASP A 371 6.84 5.33 -15.89
CA ASP A 371 6.11 4.66 -14.82
C ASP A 371 7.00 4.56 -13.58
N LEU A 372 6.64 5.32 -12.53
CA LEU A 372 7.38 5.33 -11.26
C LEU A 372 7.16 4.06 -10.44
N SER A 373 6.09 3.30 -10.71
CA SER A 373 5.82 2.02 -10.04
C SER A 373 6.55 0.84 -10.67
N SER A 374 7.10 1.01 -11.87
CA SER A 374 7.84 -0.02 -12.60
C SER A 374 9.35 0.22 -12.52
N LYS A 375 10.12 -0.84 -12.79
CA LYS A 375 11.59 -0.72 -12.88
C LYS A 375 12.00 0.22 -14.01
N ASP A 376 13.16 0.87 -13.87
CA ASP A 376 13.75 1.68 -14.93
C ASP A 376 14.11 0.79 -16.14
N PRO A 377 13.48 1.00 -17.32
CA PRO A 377 13.67 0.13 -18.48
C PRO A 377 15.10 0.13 -19.03
N PHE A 378 15.85 1.20 -18.82
CA PHE A 378 17.23 1.35 -19.31
C PHE A 378 18.27 1.25 -18.20
N PHE A 379 17.86 1.00 -16.95
CA PHE A 379 18.74 0.91 -15.78
C PHE A 379 19.62 2.14 -15.54
N VAL A 380 19.27 3.30 -16.09
CA VAL A 380 20.03 4.54 -15.95
C VAL A 380 20.05 5.04 -14.51
N LEU A 381 18.90 5.06 -13.84
CA LEU A 381 18.82 5.44 -12.42
C LEU A 381 19.66 4.54 -11.51
N PRO A 382 19.59 3.20 -11.60
CA PRO A 382 20.46 2.32 -10.84
C PRO A 382 21.96 2.57 -11.08
N ILE A 383 22.36 2.88 -12.32
CA ILE A 383 23.75 3.21 -12.66
C ILE A 383 24.18 4.53 -12.01
N ILE A 384 23.34 5.57 -12.09
CA ILE A 384 23.59 6.86 -11.42
C ILE A 384 23.67 6.65 -9.91
N MET A 385 22.78 5.84 -9.33
CA MET A 385 22.79 5.49 -7.92
C MET A 385 24.10 4.79 -7.51
N ALA A 386 24.56 3.82 -8.32
CA ALA A 386 25.85 3.13 -8.10
C ALA A 386 27.02 4.12 -8.04
N GLY A 387 27.08 5.04 -9.01
CA GLY A 387 28.08 6.09 -9.04
C GLY A 387 28.03 7.00 -7.81
N ALA A 388 26.82 7.44 -7.42
CA ALA A 388 26.63 8.26 -6.23
C ALA A 388 27.04 7.51 -4.94
N MET A 389 26.65 6.26 -4.78
CA MET A 389 27.03 5.44 -3.62
C MET A 389 28.55 5.21 -3.57
N PHE A 390 29.21 5.03 -4.71
CA PHE A 390 30.65 4.89 -4.78
C PHE A 390 31.37 6.19 -4.37
N VAL A 391 30.89 7.35 -4.82
CA VAL A 391 31.40 8.66 -4.38
C VAL A 391 31.19 8.83 -2.88
N GLN A 392 30.01 8.50 -2.36
CA GLN A 392 29.71 8.55 -0.93
C GLN A 392 30.64 7.64 -0.12
N TYR A 393 30.90 6.42 -0.60
CA TYR A 393 31.86 5.50 0.04
C TYR A 393 33.26 6.14 0.16
N LYS A 394 33.75 6.80 -0.89
CA LYS A 394 35.06 7.48 -0.88
C LYS A 394 35.11 8.69 0.07
N LEU A 395 33.99 9.36 0.31
CA LEU A 395 33.91 10.47 1.26
C LEU A 395 33.84 10.01 2.72
N ASN A 396 33.48 8.78 2.99
CA ASN A 396 33.42 8.22 4.33
C ASN A 396 34.83 7.79 4.82
N PRO A 397 35.10 7.82 6.14
CA PRO A 397 36.32 7.24 6.69
C PRO A 397 36.37 5.74 6.43
N THR A 398 37.55 5.25 6.04
CA THR A 398 37.74 3.81 5.84
C THR A 398 37.59 3.08 7.18
N PRO A 399 36.74 2.02 7.25
CA PRO A 399 36.64 1.23 8.46
C PRO A 399 37.97 0.64 8.88
N ALA A 400 38.17 0.54 10.19
CA ALA A 400 39.40 0.02 10.75
C ALA A 400 39.59 -1.49 10.45
N ASP A 401 38.52 -2.25 10.43
CA ASP A 401 38.53 -3.69 10.09
C ASP A 401 38.64 -3.89 8.56
N PRO A 402 39.64 -4.61 8.04
CA PRO A 402 39.78 -4.90 6.62
C PRO A 402 38.60 -5.66 6.00
N VAL A 403 37.94 -6.52 6.78
CA VAL A 403 36.74 -7.25 6.31
C VAL A 403 35.59 -6.28 6.14
N GLN A 404 35.36 -5.42 7.12
CA GLN A 404 34.36 -4.38 7.06
C GLN A 404 34.60 -3.40 5.92
N ALA A 405 35.85 -3.00 5.67
CA ALA A 405 36.23 -2.15 4.55
C ALA A 405 35.87 -2.78 3.20
N LYS A 406 36.14 -4.09 3.01
CA LYS A 406 35.75 -4.83 1.81
C LYS A 406 34.23 -4.90 1.64
N VAL A 407 33.50 -5.19 2.72
CA VAL A 407 32.02 -5.23 2.71
C VAL A 407 31.45 -3.87 2.27
N PHE A 408 31.92 -2.76 2.85
CA PHE A 408 31.45 -1.42 2.48
C PHE A 408 31.84 -1.01 1.06
N MET A 409 32.95 -1.54 0.52
CA MET A 409 33.34 -1.32 -0.87
C MET A 409 32.43 -2.06 -1.87
N ILE A 410 32.00 -3.28 -1.53
CA ILE A 410 31.18 -4.13 -2.40
C ILE A 410 29.70 -3.77 -2.28
N LEU A 411 29.25 -3.29 -1.11
CA LEU A 411 27.86 -2.98 -0.81
C LEU A 411 27.18 -2.07 -1.85
N PRO A 412 27.81 -0.97 -2.34
CA PRO A 412 27.22 -0.15 -3.41
C PRO A 412 26.86 -0.93 -4.67
N LEU A 413 27.72 -1.87 -5.08
CA LEU A 413 27.47 -2.68 -6.26
C LEU A 413 26.31 -3.65 -6.05
N VAL A 414 26.31 -4.37 -4.92
CA VAL A 414 25.23 -5.31 -4.56
C VAL A 414 23.88 -4.58 -4.47
N MET A 415 23.86 -3.44 -3.77
CA MET A 415 22.65 -2.62 -3.65
C MET A 415 22.17 -2.14 -5.01
N SER A 416 23.04 -1.66 -5.89
CA SER A 416 22.65 -1.17 -7.20
C SER A 416 22.08 -2.25 -8.10
N VAL A 417 22.65 -3.45 -8.08
CA VAL A 417 22.09 -4.61 -8.79
C VAL A 417 20.71 -4.99 -8.23
N THR A 418 20.56 -4.99 -6.92
CA THR A 418 19.26 -5.26 -6.28
C THR A 418 18.23 -4.19 -6.67
N PHE A 419 18.56 -2.91 -6.55
CA PHE A 419 17.66 -1.80 -6.88
C PHE A 419 17.34 -1.68 -8.37
N ALA A 420 18.12 -2.31 -9.26
CA ALA A 420 17.82 -2.36 -10.68
C ALA A 420 16.45 -3.01 -11.00
N PHE A 421 15.94 -3.84 -10.09
CA PHE A 421 14.65 -4.53 -10.22
C PHE A 421 13.51 -3.86 -9.41
N PHE A 422 13.81 -2.80 -8.68
CA PHE A 422 12.85 -2.07 -7.88
C PHE A 422 12.14 -0.96 -8.70
N PRO A 423 10.94 -0.50 -8.25
CA PRO A 423 10.25 0.63 -8.87
C PRO A 423 11.16 1.85 -9.01
N SER A 424 11.12 2.48 -10.19
CA SER A 424 11.96 3.64 -10.50
C SER A 424 11.75 4.83 -9.55
N GLY A 425 10.55 4.99 -8.99
CA GLY A 425 10.29 5.99 -7.95
C GLY A 425 11.12 5.77 -6.68
N LEU A 426 11.32 4.52 -6.27
CA LEU A 426 12.14 4.20 -5.11
C LEU A 426 13.64 4.40 -5.42
N VAL A 427 14.07 4.00 -6.62
CA VAL A 427 15.46 4.22 -7.06
C VAL A 427 15.75 5.71 -7.17
N LEU A 428 14.80 6.50 -7.67
CA LEU A 428 14.88 7.97 -7.70
C LEU A 428 15.03 8.55 -6.30
N TYR A 429 14.15 8.14 -5.37
CA TYR A 429 14.26 8.57 -3.96
C TYR A 429 15.65 8.29 -3.38
N TYR A 430 16.13 7.04 -3.53
CA TYR A 430 17.42 6.65 -2.97
C TYR A 430 18.58 7.37 -3.63
N THR A 431 18.53 7.58 -4.95
CA THR A 431 19.55 8.33 -5.73
C THR A 431 19.65 9.78 -5.24
N VAL A 432 18.51 10.47 -5.15
CA VAL A 432 18.45 11.87 -4.67
C VAL A 432 18.89 11.95 -3.22
N ASN A 433 18.44 11.03 -2.36
CA ASN A 433 18.86 10.96 -0.97
C ASN A 433 20.38 10.80 -0.84
N THR A 434 21.01 9.97 -1.67
CA THR A 434 22.45 9.75 -1.70
C THR A 434 23.18 11.00 -2.20
N MET A 435 22.72 11.62 -3.28
CA MET A 435 23.31 12.87 -3.81
C MET A 435 23.26 14.01 -2.80
N LEU A 436 22.13 14.17 -2.10
CA LEU A 436 21.99 15.17 -1.04
C LEU A 436 22.91 14.85 0.16
N THR A 437 23.09 13.57 0.48
CA THR A 437 24.03 13.14 1.53
C THR A 437 25.47 13.51 1.16
N ILE A 438 25.87 13.30 -0.10
CA ILE A 438 27.18 13.69 -0.63
C ILE A 438 27.37 15.20 -0.49
N ALA A 439 26.39 16.00 -0.92
CA ALA A 439 26.45 17.46 -0.84
C ALA A 439 26.53 17.94 0.62
N GLN A 440 25.75 17.34 1.53
CA GLN A 440 25.81 17.64 2.97
C GLN A 440 27.20 17.29 3.54
N GLN A 441 27.70 16.08 3.26
CA GLN A 441 29.00 15.63 3.77
C GLN A 441 30.15 16.48 3.25
N TRP A 442 30.11 16.84 1.97
CA TRP A 442 31.09 17.74 1.37
C TRP A 442 31.10 19.11 2.07
N ASN A 443 29.94 19.71 2.30
CA ASN A 443 29.79 20.99 2.99
C ASN A 443 30.31 20.92 4.44
N ILE A 444 29.98 19.83 5.16
CA ILE A 444 30.43 19.60 6.54
C ILE A 444 31.95 19.47 6.58
N ASN A 445 32.55 18.65 5.69
CA ASN A 445 33.99 18.45 5.62
C ASN A 445 34.72 19.78 5.34
N ARG A 446 34.24 20.58 4.37
CA ARG A 446 34.80 21.89 4.04
C ARG A 446 34.79 22.87 5.23
N ARG A 447 33.69 22.91 6.00
CA ARG A 447 33.58 23.77 7.20
C ARG A 447 34.52 23.32 8.30
N ILE A 448 34.76 22.03 8.47
CA ILE A 448 35.70 21.51 9.47
C ILE A 448 37.16 21.83 9.08
N GLU A 449 37.47 21.68 7.80
CA GLU A 449 38.81 22.04 7.28
C GLU A 449 39.09 23.54 7.41
N ALA A 450 38.15 24.41 7.03
CA ALA A 450 38.26 25.86 7.18
C ALA A 450 38.42 26.32 8.65
N GLY A 451 37.74 25.64 9.59
CA GLY A 451 37.91 25.93 11.02
C GLY A 451 39.23 25.45 11.63
N ARG A 452 40.00 24.62 10.92
CA ARG A 452 41.34 24.18 11.32
C ARG A 452 42.42 25.15 10.83
N THR A 453 42.33 25.59 9.57
CA THR A 453 43.27 26.56 8.99
C THR A 453 43.20 27.96 9.60
N GLY A 454 42.16 28.29 10.36
CA GLY A 454 42.02 29.54 11.10
C GLY A 454 42.47 29.46 12.57
N ARG A 455 43.06 28.31 13.00
CA ARG A 455 43.57 28.10 14.37
C ARG A 455 45.08 27.87 14.43
N ASP A 456 45.71 27.73 13.27
CA ASP A 456 47.18 27.76 13.09
C ASP A 456 47.60 29.18 12.65
#